data_ebdfdb679a9c5a8e1cd378076dcab845
#
_entry.id   ebdfdb679a9c5a8e1cd378076dcab845
#
_cell.length_a   1.000
_cell.length_b   1.000
_cell.length_c   1.000
_cell.angle_alpha   90.00
_cell.angle_beta   90.00
_cell.angle_gamma   90.00
#
_symmetry.space_group_name_H-M   'P 1'
#
loop_
_entity.id
_entity.type
_entity.pdbx_description
1 polymer ?
#
loop_
_entity_poly.entity_id
_entity_poly.type
_entity_poly.pdbx_seq_one_letter_code
_entity_poly.pdbx_strand_id
1 'polypeptide(L)'
;RERTFQRGVGLIGRTWESGTPIWIPDVTGDPHFRRASIAAHVGLHGGFAFPVRKGERIDGVIEFFSHQIRKPDQDILDMVADIGIKVGQFVDREQTAEALRQAEALADVARLLGDIGHDIKNMLMPIMSGAALLEEELDECYHRLPESVTGKLKHSRDLTKELLDMIRNGSRRIQDRVREMAESVKGLTRGCRNLRPADSRRWSPACTQRSGSWPINVRSRCAWMDSIPSP
;
A
#
# COMPACT_ATOMS: atom_id res chain seq x y z
N ARG A 1 20.10 -10.63 1.72
CA ARG A 1 20.21 -10.68 0.24
C ARG A 1 18.91 -11.27 -0.28
N GLU A 2 18.16 -10.52 -1.09
CA GLU A 2 17.00 -11.04 -1.82
C GLU A 2 17.49 -12.11 -2.81
N ARG A 3 16.84 -13.28 -2.78
CA ARG A 3 17.08 -14.37 -3.73
C ARG A 3 15.91 -14.40 -4.68
N THR A 4 16.21 -14.39 -5.97
CA THR A 4 15.22 -14.57 -7.03
C THR A 4 15.20 -16.04 -7.47
N PHE A 5 13.98 -16.56 -7.66
CA PHE A 5 13.77 -17.93 -8.13
C PHE A 5 13.14 -17.90 -9.53
N GLN A 6 13.59 -18.81 -10.38
CA GLN A 6 13.06 -18.96 -11.74
C GLN A 6 12.08 -20.13 -11.75
N ARG A 7 10.98 -19.96 -12.49
CA ARG A 7 9.99 -21.02 -12.71
C ARG A 7 10.64 -22.23 -13.39
N GLY A 8 10.31 -23.44 -12.97
CA GLY A 8 10.90 -24.67 -13.48
C GLY A 8 12.29 -25.03 -12.93
N VAL A 9 12.94 -24.14 -12.16
CA VAL A 9 14.31 -24.31 -11.70
C VAL A 9 14.40 -24.63 -10.21
N GLY A 10 15.03 -25.75 -9.86
CA GLY A 10 15.19 -26.22 -8.49
C GLY A 10 13.86 -26.68 -7.87
N LEU A 11 13.84 -26.95 -6.56
CA LEU A 11 12.63 -27.45 -5.89
C LEU A 11 11.52 -26.38 -5.90
N ILE A 12 11.81 -25.13 -5.52
CA ILE A 12 10.84 -24.03 -5.51
C ILE A 12 10.28 -23.78 -6.91
N GLY A 13 11.14 -23.65 -7.94
CA GLY A 13 10.70 -23.34 -9.29
C GLY A 13 9.85 -24.44 -9.92
N ARG A 14 10.19 -25.70 -9.69
CA ARG A 14 9.42 -26.86 -10.16
C ARG A 14 8.05 -26.92 -9.48
N THR A 15 7.97 -26.73 -8.17
CA THR A 15 6.71 -26.65 -7.41
C THR A 15 5.85 -25.49 -7.89
N TRP A 16 6.45 -24.36 -8.20
CA TRP A 16 5.74 -23.22 -8.77
C TRP A 16 5.20 -23.50 -10.18
N GLU A 17 5.96 -24.22 -10.99
CA GLU A 17 5.57 -24.56 -12.36
C GLU A 17 4.46 -25.62 -12.40
N SER A 18 4.61 -26.71 -11.62
CA SER A 18 3.64 -27.81 -11.56
C SER A 18 2.35 -27.42 -10.81
N GLY A 19 2.45 -26.50 -9.85
CA GLY A 19 1.34 -26.18 -8.96
C GLY A 19 0.95 -27.29 -8.00
N THR A 20 1.80 -28.31 -7.84
CA THR A 20 1.58 -29.48 -6.98
C THR A 20 2.75 -29.65 -6.01
N PRO A 21 2.53 -30.29 -4.85
CA PRO A 21 3.63 -30.65 -3.96
C PRO A 21 4.66 -31.53 -4.66
N ILE A 22 5.94 -31.30 -4.37
CA ILE A 22 7.06 -32.10 -4.89
C ILE A 22 7.87 -32.62 -3.71
N TRP A 23 8.18 -33.92 -3.75
CA TRP A 23 9.04 -34.60 -2.79
C TRP A 23 10.31 -35.12 -3.48
N ILE A 24 11.47 -34.82 -2.93
CA ILE A 24 12.77 -35.33 -3.37
C ILE A 24 13.35 -36.13 -2.20
N PRO A 25 13.48 -37.46 -2.34
CA PRO A 25 14.01 -38.34 -1.27
C PRO A 25 15.44 -37.94 -0.85
N ASP A 26 16.30 -37.59 -1.82
CA ASP A 26 17.65 -37.12 -1.58
C ASP A 26 18.00 -35.98 -2.56
N VAL A 27 18.07 -34.74 -2.03
CA VAL A 27 18.38 -33.54 -2.81
C VAL A 27 19.85 -33.47 -3.22
N THR A 28 20.73 -34.25 -2.59
CA THR A 28 22.16 -34.27 -2.92
C THR A 28 22.45 -34.98 -4.24
N GLY A 29 21.57 -35.93 -4.62
CA GLY A 29 21.63 -36.67 -5.87
C GLY A 29 20.71 -36.13 -6.97
N ASP A 30 19.88 -35.12 -6.71
CA ASP A 30 18.95 -34.55 -7.71
C ASP A 30 19.72 -33.59 -8.65
N PRO A 31 19.83 -33.90 -9.96
CA PRO A 31 20.56 -33.06 -10.93
C PRO A 31 19.93 -31.69 -11.13
N HIS A 32 18.65 -31.54 -10.79
CA HIS A 32 17.91 -30.27 -10.90
C HIS A 32 17.94 -29.44 -9.61
N PHE A 33 18.51 -29.96 -8.51
CA PHE A 33 18.64 -29.21 -7.27
C PHE A 33 19.95 -28.44 -7.20
N ARG A 34 19.90 -27.15 -7.56
CA ARG A 34 21.09 -26.27 -7.69
C ARG A 34 21.93 -26.12 -6.40
N ARG A 35 21.40 -26.46 -5.26
CA ARG A 35 22.07 -26.36 -3.95
C ARG A 35 22.52 -27.71 -3.41
N ALA A 36 22.64 -28.73 -4.27
CA ALA A 36 23.02 -30.10 -3.87
C ALA A 36 24.33 -30.16 -3.08
N SER A 37 25.37 -29.45 -3.52
CA SER A 37 26.66 -29.38 -2.82
C SER A 37 26.58 -28.74 -1.44
N ILE A 38 25.77 -27.68 -1.31
CA ILE A 38 25.53 -27.00 -0.03
C ILE A 38 24.73 -27.93 0.90
N ALA A 39 23.68 -28.57 0.39
CA ALA A 39 22.89 -29.51 1.16
C ALA A 39 23.72 -30.67 1.71
N ALA A 40 24.58 -31.26 0.85
CA ALA A 40 25.51 -32.33 1.26
C ALA A 40 26.47 -31.84 2.35
N HIS A 41 27.00 -30.63 2.23
CA HIS A 41 27.93 -30.07 3.23
C HIS A 41 27.29 -29.91 4.62
N VAL A 42 26.01 -29.57 4.69
CA VAL A 42 25.26 -29.40 5.94
C VAL A 42 24.44 -30.63 6.34
N GLY A 43 24.59 -31.74 5.63
CA GLY A 43 23.94 -33.02 5.92
C GLY A 43 22.42 -33.04 5.63
N LEU A 44 21.92 -32.17 4.75
CA LEU A 44 20.52 -32.17 4.32
C LEU A 44 20.34 -33.11 3.14
N HIS A 45 19.38 -34.03 3.26
CA HIS A 45 19.07 -35.05 2.24
C HIS A 45 17.64 -34.90 1.72
N GLY A 46 16.64 -35.24 2.52
CA GLY A 46 15.25 -35.13 2.10
C GLY A 46 14.81 -33.68 1.87
N GLY A 47 14.02 -33.44 0.83
CA GLY A 47 13.41 -32.15 0.58
C GLY A 47 12.01 -32.27 0.02
N PHE A 48 11.06 -31.48 0.51
CA PHE A 48 9.76 -31.34 -0.12
C PHE A 48 9.29 -29.89 -0.13
N ALA A 49 8.45 -29.58 -1.10
CA ALA A 49 7.87 -28.25 -1.22
C ALA A 49 6.43 -28.34 -1.70
N PHE A 50 5.64 -27.34 -1.31
CA PHE A 50 4.25 -27.23 -1.75
C PHE A 50 3.87 -25.79 -2.02
N PRO A 51 2.94 -25.56 -2.99
CA PRO A 51 2.51 -24.22 -3.35
C PRO A 51 1.53 -23.65 -2.34
N VAL A 52 1.66 -22.38 -2.03
CA VAL A 52 0.65 -21.56 -1.34
C VAL A 52 -0.27 -20.98 -2.41
N ARG A 53 -1.54 -21.42 -2.42
CA ARG A 53 -2.50 -21.10 -3.49
C ARG A 53 -3.57 -20.13 -3.04
N LYS A 54 -3.89 -19.23 -3.96
CA LYS A 54 -5.04 -18.31 -3.88
C LYS A 54 -5.91 -18.56 -5.12
N GLY A 55 -6.89 -19.44 -5.01
CA GLY A 55 -7.62 -19.94 -6.19
C GLY A 55 -6.66 -20.63 -7.17
N GLU A 56 -6.67 -20.18 -8.42
CA GLU A 56 -5.78 -20.70 -9.45
C GLU A 56 -4.36 -20.12 -9.41
N ARG A 57 -4.14 -19.05 -8.63
CA ARG A 57 -2.84 -18.38 -8.56
C ARG A 57 -1.99 -18.97 -7.44
N ILE A 58 -0.70 -19.14 -7.73
CA ILE A 58 0.31 -19.50 -6.73
C ILE A 58 0.97 -18.21 -6.24
N ASP A 59 0.78 -17.89 -4.96
CA ASP A 59 1.33 -16.69 -4.31
C ASP A 59 2.67 -16.95 -3.63
N GLY A 60 3.04 -18.23 -3.46
CA GLY A 60 4.30 -18.61 -2.85
C GLY A 60 4.54 -20.12 -2.90
N VAL A 61 5.72 -20.52 -2.47
CA VAL A 61 6.09 -21.93 -2.28
C VAL A 61 6.78 -22.05 -0.92
N ILE A 62 6.38 -23.04 -0.15
CA ILE A 62 7.02 -23.39 1.12
C ILE A 62 7.86 -24.64 0.90
N GLU A 63 9.15 -24.60 1.28
CA GLU A 63 10.06 -25.74 1.17
C GLU A 63 10.56 -26.18 2.56
N PHE A 64 10.73 -27.47 2.72
CA PHE A 64 11.27 -28.11 3.93
C PHE A 64 12.39 -29.06 3.55
N PHE A 65 13.36 -29.19 4.45
CA PHE A 65 14.47 -30.10 4.30
C PHE A 65 14.63 -30.97 5.56
N SER A 66 15.13 -32.20 5.37
CA SER A 66 15.40 -33.17 6.41
C SER A 66 16.81 -33.73 6.28
N HIS A 67 17.44 -34.07 7.40
CA HIS A 67 18.70 -34.82 7.43
C HIS A 67 18.52 -36.30 7.06
N GLN A 68 17.29 -36.79 6.93
CA GLN A 68 16.99 -38.19 6.63
C GLN A 68 16.51 -38.33 5.18
N ILE A 69 16.97 -39.38 4.51
CA ILE A 69 16.42 -39.82 3.24
C ILE A 69 15.10 -40.52 3.54
N ARG A 70 13.99 -39.97 3.00
CA ARG A 70 12.66 -40.58 3.17
C ARG A 70 11.99 -40.74 1.83
N LYS A 71 11.30 -41.85 1.66
CA LYS A 71 10.44 -42.08 0.49
C LYS A 71 9.25 -41.11 0.52
N PRO A 72 8.74 -40.69 -0.65
CA PRO A 72 7.52 -39.91 -0.72
C PRO A 72 6.36 -40.63 -0.01
N ASP A 73 5.62 -39.83 0.76
CA ASP A 73 4.41 -40.27 1.44
C ASP A 73 3.23 -39.47 0.85
N GLN A 74 2.27 -40.19 0.23
CA GLN A 74 1.15 -39.55 -0.47
C GLN A 74 0.23 -38.83 0.49
N ASP A 75 -0.02 -39.41 1.67
CA ASP A 75 -0.90 -38.80 2.67
C ASP A 75 -0.33 -37.45 3.16
N ILE A 76 0.99 -37.40 3.33
CA ILE A 76 1.67 -36.12 3.68
C ILE A 76 1.59 -35.13 2.53
N LEU A 77 1.79 -35.56 1.28
CA LEU A 77 1.70 -34.67 0.10
C LEU A 77 0.30 -34.06 -0.05
N ASP A 78 -0.74 -34.88 0.15
CA ASP A 78 -2.13 -34.44 0.10
C ASP A 78 -2.44 -33.47 1.25
N MET A 79 -1.98 -33.78 2.46
CA MET A 79 -2.13 -32.89 3.62
C MET A 79 -1.46 -31.55 3.41
N VAL A 80 -0.23 -31.50 2.90
CA VAL A 80 0.47 -30.24 2.68
C VAL A 80 -0.10 -29.44 1.51
N ALA A 81 -0.73 -30.11 0.53
CA ALA A 81 -1.48 -29.41 -0.52
C ALA A 81 -2.67 -28.65 0.08
N ASP A 82 -3.44 -29.27 0.97
CA ASP A 82 -4.54 -28.63 1.69
C ASP A 82 -4.06 -27.49 2.60
N ILE A 83 -2.94 -27.68 3.29
CA ILE A 83 -2.31 -26.63 4.10
C ILE A 83 -1.96 -25.44 3.21
N GLY A 84 -1.37 -25.66 2.04
CA GLY A 84 -1.03 -24.61 1.09
C GLY A 84 -2.23 -23.75 0.67
N ILE A 85 -3.38 -24.41 0.44
CA ILE A 85 -4.64 -23.71 0.15
C ILE A 85 -5.11 -22.88 1.35
N LYS A 86 -5.11 -23.47 2.55
CA LYS A 86 -5.55 -22.77 3.78
C LYS A 86 -4.67 -21.58 4.12
N VAL A 87 -3.35 -21.72 3.98
CA VAL A 87 -2.38 -20.62 4.18
C VAL A 87 -2.63 -19.50 3.17
N GLY A 88 -2.84 -19.84 1.90
CA GLY A 88 -3.16 -18.84 0.88
C GLY A 88 -4.45 -18.07 1.18
N GLN A 89 -5.51 -18.77 1.61
CA GLN A 89 -6.77 -18.14 2.03
C GLN A 89 -6.60 -17.26 3.26
N PHE A 90 -5.80 -17.68 4.23
CA PHE A 90 -5.52 -16.86 5.42
C PHE A 90 -4.79 -15.58 5.06
N VAL A 91 -3.72 -15.66 4.28
CA VAL A 91 -2.96 -14.48 3.82
C VAL A 91 -3.85 -13.53 3.03
N ASP A 92 -4.73 -14.03 2.17
CA ASP A 92 -5.67 -13.23 1.40
C ASP A 92 -6.66 -12.46 2.30
N ARG A 93 -7.20 -13.13 3.31
CA ARG A 93 -8.10 -12.51 4.27
C ARG A 93 -7.42 -11.38 5.05
N GLU A 94 -6.19 -11.62 5.53
CA GLU A 94 -5.42 -10.59 6.26
C GLU A 94 -5.10 -9.38 5.37
N GLN A 95 -4.67 -9.61 4.13
CA GLN A 95 -4.39 -8.52 3.20
C GLN A 95 -5.65 -7.71 2.86
N THR A 96 -6.79 -8.38 2.67
CA THR A 96 -8.06 -7.73 2.38
C THR A 96 -8.56 -6.93 3.59
N ALA A 97 -8.45 -7.49 4.79
CA ALA A 97 -8.85 -6.82 6.02
C ALA A 97 -7.98 -5.57 6.28
N GLU A 98 -6.68 -5.66 6.04
CA GLU A 98 -5.78 -4.50 6.19
C GLU A 98 -6.07 -3.41 5.16
N ALA A 99 -6.29 -3.77 3.89
CA ALA A 99 -6.68 -2.82 2.86
C ALA A 99 -8.00 -2.11 3.18
N LEU A 100 -8.98 -2.85 3.76
CA LEU A 100 -10.25 -2.29 4.19
C LEU A 100 -10.04 -1.28 5.34
N ARG A 101 -9.28 -1.64 6.38
CA ARG A 101 -8.97 -0.72 7.50
C ARG A 101 -8.31 0.57 7.02
N GLN A 102 -7.37 0.48 6.08
CA GLN A 102 -6.71 1.65 5.50
C GLN A 102 -7.70 2.52 4.71
N ALA A 103 -8.61 1.90 3.94
CA ALA A 103 -9.63 2.62 3.20
C ALA A 103 -10.64 3.33 4.12
N GLU A 104 -11.05 2.69 5.22
CA GLU A 104 -11.92 3.26 6.24
C GLU A 104 -11.26 4.46 6.95
N ALA A 105 -10.00 4.31 7.37
CA ALA A 105 -9.25 5.41 8.00
C ALA A 105 -9.11 6.62 7.08
N LEU A 106 -8.84 6.41 5.79
CA LEU A 106 -8.79 7.49 4.79
C LEU A 106 -10.16 8.15 4.58
N ALA A 107 -11.25 7.37 4.62
CA ALA A 107 -12.61 7.90 4.49
C ALA A 107 -12.98 8.79 5.68
N ASP A 108 -12.59 8.40 6.89
CA ASP A 108 -12.81 9.19 8.11
C ASP A 108 -12.03 10.51 8.08
N VAL A 109 -10.76 10.47 7.66
CA VAL A 109 -9.96 11.71 7.47
C VAL A 109 -10.60 12.62 6.42
N ALA A 110 -11.10 12.07 5.31
CA ALA A 110 -11.78 12.85 4.27
C ALA A 110 -13.06 13.51 4.79
N ARG A 111 -13.83 12.85 5.67
CA ARG A 111 -15.02 13.40 6.32
C ARG A 111 -14.65 14.56 7.24
N LEU A 112 -13.69 14.35 8.16
CA LEU A 112 -13.20 15.36 9.07
C LEU A 112 -12.71 16.62 8.34
N LEU A 113 -11.94 16.45 7.26
CA LEU A 113 -11.50 17.59 6.44
C LEU A 113 -12.65 18.33 5.77
N GLY A 114 -13.72 17.61 5.40
CA GLY A 114 -14.94 18.22 4.88
C GLY A 114 -15.63 19.11 5.91
N ASP A 115 -15.79 18.60 7.12
CA ASP A 115 -16.43 19.32 8.24
C ASP A 115 -15.59 20.55 8.64
N ILE A 116 -14.28 20.39 8.82
CA ILE A 116 -13.33 21.50 9.09
C ILE A 116 -13.41 22.56 7.98
N GLY A 117 -13.47 22.14 6.72
CA GLY A 117 -13.57 23.04 5.59
C GLY A 117 -14.83 23.88 5.61
N HIS A 118 -15.95 23.29 6.00
CA HIS A 118 -17.23 23.99 6.18
C HIS A 118 -17.15 25.01 7.33
N ASP A 119 -16.58 24.61 8.46
CA ASP A 119 -16.46 25.50 9.63
C ASP A 119 -15.52 26.66 9.37
N ILE A 120 -14.38 26.43 8.75
CA ILE A 120 -13.45 27.50 8.34
C ILE A 120 -14.15 28.46 7.37
N LYS A 121 -14.90 27.96 6.40
CA LYS A 121 -15.67 28.80 5.47
C LYS A 121 -16.66 29.70 6.25
N ASN A 122 -17.38 29.14 7.20
CA ASN A 122 -18.36 29.86 8.00
C ASN A 122 -17.72 30.93 8.89
N MET A 123 -16.52 30.67 9.43
CA MET A 123 -15.75 31.65 10.21
C MET A 123 -15.15 32.78 9.34
N LEU A 124 -14.71 32.45 8.12
CA LEU A 124 -14.10 33.45 7.23
C LEU A 124 -15.13 34.30 6.47
N MET A 125 -16.35 33.82 6.24
CA MET A 125 -17.39 34.59 5.55
C MET A 125 -17.70 35.94 6.24
N PRO A 126 -17.96 36.02 7.57
CA PRO A 126 -18.18 37.30 8.25
C PRO A 126 -16.98 38.24 8.15
N ILE A 127 -15.75 37.71 8.21
CA ILE A 127 -14.53 38.50 8.07
C ILE A 127 -14.45 39.13 6.69
N MET A 128 -14.70 38.37 5.64
CA MET A 128 -14.68 38.85 4.26
C MET A 128 -15.80 39.87 3.98
N SER A 129 -17.01 39.59 4.48
CA SER A 129 -18.16 40.48 4.34
C SER A 129 -17.96 41.79 5.13
N GLY A 130 -17.41 41.68 6.37
CA GLY A 130 -17.08 42.83 7.17
C GLY A 130 -16.00 43.74 6.52
N ALA A 131 -14.98 43.09 5.95
CA ALA A 131 -13.93 43.87 5.21
C ALA A 131 -14.51 44.57 3.97
N ALA A 132 -15.45 43.94 3.25
CA ALA A 132 -16.09 44.59 2.10
C ALA A 132 -16.98 45.78 2.50
N LEU A 133 -17.79 45.61 3.58
CA LEU A 133 -18.64 46.68 4.10
C LEU A 133 -17.78 47.86 4.61
N LEU A 134 -16.68 47.60 5.32
CA LEU A 134 -15.77 48.65 5.78
C LEU A 134 -15.14 49.41 4.60
N GLU A 135 -14.79 48.72 3.51
CA GLU A 135 -14.27 49.37 2.31
C GLU A 135 -15.30 50.30 1.69
N GLU A 136 -16.56 49.86 1.56
CA GLU A 136 -17.66 50.67 1.04
C GLU A 136 -17.95 51.89 1.88
N GLU A 137 -18.07 51.74 3.19
CA GLU A 137 -18.30 52.85 4.14
C GLU A 137 -17.15 53.87 4.14
N LEU A 138 -15.90 53.39 4.10
CA LEU A 138 -14.73 54.25 4.03
C LEU A 138 -14.70 55.03 2.71
N ASP A 139 -14.97 54.41 1.59
CA ASP A 139 -15.03 55.07 0.30
C ASP A 139 -16.12 56.14 0.27
N GLU A 140 -17.30 55.85 0.81
CA GLU A 140 -18.38 56.85 0.94
C GLU A 140 -17.99 58.02 1.84
N CYS A 141 -17.36 57.77 2.98
CA CYS A 141 -16.82 58.82 3.84
C CYS A 141 -15.80 59.71 3.13
N TYR A 142 -14.84 59.11 2.41
CA TYR A 142 -13.86 59.87 1.66
C TYR A 142 -14.45 60.74 0.53
N HIS A 143 -15.52 60.28 -0.12
CA HIS A 143 -16.20 61.07 -1.17
C HIS A 143 -16.95 62.28 -0.64
N ARG A 144 -17.35 62.27 0.63
CA ARG A 144 -18.02 63.40 1.30
C ARG A 144 -17.07 64.47 1.85
N LEU A 145 -15.77 64.21 1.88
CA LEU A 145 -14.80 65.16 2.44
C LEU A 145 -14.39 66.23 1.41
N PRO A 146 -14.14 67.49 1.85
CA PRO A 146 -13.60 68.54 0.99
C PRO A 146 -12.21 68.19 0.42
N GLU A 147 -11.92 68.65 -0.80
CA GLU A 147 -10.64 68.34 -1.47
C GLU A 147 -9.40 68.71 -0.66
N SER A 148 -9.48 69.78 0.12
CA SER A 148 -8.40 70.27 1.01
C SER A 148 -8.04 69.25 2.12
N VAL A 149 -8.98 68.37 2.47
CA VAL A 149 -8.82 67.33 3.51
C VAL A 149 -8.46 66.01 2.87
N THR A 150 -9.09 65.65 1.74
CA THR A 150 -8.82 64.40 1.04
C THR A 150 -7.38 64.23 0.61
N GLY A 151 -6.72 65.35 0.16
CA GLY A 151 -5.30 65.31 -0.18
C GLY A 151 -4.38 64.95 1.00
N LYS A 152 -4.71 65.40 2.23
CA LYS A 152 -3.94 65.08 3.45
C LYS A 152 -4.17 63.66 3.95
N LEU A 153 -5.34 63.06 3.68
CA LEU A 153 -5.72 61.75 4.12
C LEU A 153 -5.46 60.66 3.08
N LYS A 154 -4.95 61.00 1.90
CA LYS A 154 -4.71 60.05 0.81
C LYS A 154 -3.87 58.86 1.26
N HIS A 155 -2.78 59.09 1.94
CA HIS A 155 -1.91 58.02 2.42
C HIS A 155 -2.64 57.08 3.40
N SER A 156 -3.47 57.60 4.31
CA SER A 156 -4.23 56.83 5.25
C SER A 156 -5.30 55.97 4.55
N ARG A 157 -5.94 56.53 3.50
CA ARG A 157 -6.91 55.78 2.66
C ARG A 157 -6.22 54.64 1.93
N ASP A 158 -5.10 54.88 1.28
CA ASP A 158 -4.37 53.90 0.52
C ASP A 158 -3.90 52.74 1.42
N LEU A 159 -3.37 53.07 2.63
CA LEU A 159 -2.96 52.10 3.62
C LEU A 159 -4.17 51.23 4.11
N THR A 160 -5.33 51.86 4.36
CA THR A 160 -6.54 51.13 4.79
C THR A 160 -7.01 50.15 3.72
N LYS A 161 -7.01 50.55 2.44
CA LYS A 161 -7.33 49.66 1.32
C LYS A 161 -6.36 48.49 1.22
N GLU A 162 -5.07 48.73 1.36
CA GLU A 162 -4.04 47.71 1.35
C GLU A 162 -4.27 46.67 2.49
N LEU A 163 -4.61 47.14 3.70
CA LEU A 163 -4.93 46.29 4.84
C LEU A 163 -6.18 45.43 4.61
N LEU A 164 -7.24 46.01 4.05
CA LEU A 164 -8.48 45.30 3.72
C LEU A 164 -8.23 44.22 2.63
N ASP A 165 -7.42 44.54 1.62
CA ASP A 165 -7.00 43.61 0.59
C ASP A 165 -6.16 42.44 1.15
N MET A 166 -5.27 42.73 2.10
CA MET A 166 -4.51 41.69 2.79
C MET A 166 -5.43 40.72 3.57
N ILE A 167 -6.43 41.25 4.26
CA ILE A 167 -7.43 40.43 4.99
C ILE A 167 -8.20 39.56 4.01
N ARG A 168 -8.72 40.11 2.91
CA ARG A 168 -9.47 39.34 1.89
C ARG A 168 -8.61 38.29 1.24
N ASN A 169 -7.40 38.63 0.85
CA ASN A 169 -6.48 37.70 0.18
C ASN A 169 -6.00 36.61 1.14
N GLY A 170 -5.73 36.93 2.40
CA GLY A 170 -5.42 35.96 3.45
C GLY A 170 -6.55 34.95 3.66
N SER A 171 -7.77 35.46 3.77
CA SER A 171 -8.97 34.62 3.94
C SER A 171 -9.19 33.68 2.75
N ARG A 172 -9.04 34.16 1.51
CA ARG A 172 -9.14 33.32 0.31
C ARG A 172 -8.07 32.24 0.28
N ARG A 173 -6.82 32.57 0.61
CA ARG A 173 -5.72 31.58 0.65
C ARG A 173 -6.02 30.44 1.63
N ILE A 174 -6.59 30.75 2.81
CA ILE A 174 -6.97 29.74 3.79
C ILE A 174 -8.05 28.81 3.21
N GLN A 175 -9.10 29.38 2.60
CA GLN A 175 -10.17 28.60 1.98
C GLN A 175 -9.65 27.67 0.86
N ASP A 176 -8.78 28.18 0.01
CA ASP A 176 -8.22 27.41 -1.11
C ASP A 176 -7.34 26.26 -0.60
N ARG A 177 -6.50 26.52 0.42
CA ARG A 177 -5.67 25.48 1.04
C ARG A 177 -6.49 24.36 1.67
N VAL A 178 -7.56 24.69 2.37
CA VAL A 178 -8.45 23.69 2.97
C VAL A 178 -9.14 22.86 1.88
N ARG A 179 -9.57 23.52 0.79
CA ARG A 179 -10.17 22.83 -0.36
C ARG A 179 -9.18 21.88 -1.01
N GLU A 180 -7.95 22.32 -1.28
CA GLU A 180 -6.87 21.46 -1.85
C GLU A 180 -6.61 20.22 -0.99
N MET A 181 -6.52 20.40 0.35
CA MET A 181 -6.35 19.26 1.26
C MET A 181 -7.51 18.27 1.18
N ALA A 182 -8.75 18.75 1.19
CA ALA A 182 -9.94 17.91 1.12
C ALA A 182 -10.03 17.15 -0.23
N GLU A 183 -9.67 17.80 -1.34
CA GLU A 183 -9.64 17.18 -2.67
C GLU A 183 -8.52 16.13 -2.78
N SER A 184 -7.35 16.40 -2.23
CA SER A 184 -6.22 15.45 -2.21
C SER A 184 -6.59 14.16 -1.50
N VAL A 185 -7.22 14.25 -0.32
CA VAL A 185 -7.66 13.06 0.43
C VAL A 185 -8.80 12.33 -0.27
N LYS A 186 -9.77 13.05 -0.88
CA LYS A 186 -10.82 12.43 -1.71
C LYS A 186 -10.27 11.72 -2.94
N GLY A 187 -9.19 12.23 -3.53
CA GLY A 187 -8.47 11.56 -4.63
C GLY A 187 -7.88 10.23 -4.21
N LEU A 188 -7.26 10.16 -3.03
CA LEU A 188 -6.71 8.93 -2.45
C LEU A 188 -7.81 7.90 -2.17
N THR A 189 -8.95 8.31 -1.59
CA THR A 189 -10.07 7.40 -1.31
C THR A 189 -10.74 6.86 -2.58
N ARG A 190 -10.78 7.63 -3.68
CA ARG A 190 -11.27 7.16 -4.97
C ARG A 190 -10.31 6.14 -5.60
N GLY A 191 -9.00 6.33 -5.48
CA GLY A 191 -7.98 5.38 -5.91
C GLY A 191 -8.12 4.03 -5.19
N CYS A 192 -8.32 4.03 -3.87
CA CYS A 192 -8.52 2.82 -3.07
C CYS A 192 -9.83 2.08 -3.42
N ARG A 193 -10.92 2.78 -3.75
CA ARG A 193 -12.19 2.15 -4.18
C ARG A 193 -12.11 1.46 -5.52
N ASN A 194 -11.23 1.90 -6.41
CA ASN A 194 -10.99 1.29 -7.71
C ASN A 194 -9.99 0.13 -7.66
N LEU A 195 -9.37 -0.14 -6.52
CA LEU A 195 -8.68 -1.38 -6.24
C LEU A 195 -9.72 -2.47 -5.99
N ARG A 196 -10.50 -2.83 -7.03
CA ARG A 196 -11.15 -4.13 -7.06
C ARG A 196 -10.08 -5.18 -6.80
N PRO A 197 -10.37 -6.25 -6.05
CA PRO A 197 -9.46 -7.39 -5.95
C PRO A 197 -9.04 -7.70 -7.38
N ALA A 198 -7.73 -7.64 -7.62
CA ALA A 198 -7.11 -7.59 -8.92
C ALA A 198 -7.84 -8.50 -9.90
N ASP A 199 -8.47 -7.88 -10.89
CA ASP A 199 -9.03 -8.57 -12.03
C ASP A 199 -7.87 -9.37 -12.62
N SER A 200 -7.93 -10.69 -12.46
CA SER A 200 -6.91 -11.65 -12.87
C SER A 200 -6.64 -11.62 -14.39
N ARG A 201 -7.33 -10.73 -15.11
CA ARG A 201 -7.26 -10.55 -16.56
C ARG A 201 -6.38 -9.40 -17.04
N ARG A 202 -5.75 -8.63 -16.16
CA ARG A 202 -4.87 -7.51 -16.55
C ARG A 202 -3.39 -7.78 -16.29
N TRP A 203 -2.96 -9.01 -16.52
CA TRP A 203 -1.58 -9.28 -16.85
C TRP A 203 -1.40 -9.05 -18.36
N SER A 204 -1.02 -7.82 -18.70
CA SER A 204 -0.59 -7.50 -20.06
C SER A 204 0.64 -8.36 -20.39
N PRO A 205 0.70 -9.00 -21.58
CA PRO A 205 1.88 -9.75 -22.03
C PRO A 205 3.17 -8.93 -22.08
N ALA A 206 3.09 -7.62 -21.98
CA ALA A 206 4.26 -6.72 -21.96
C ALA A 206 5.10 -6.81 -20.68
N CYS A 207 4.60 -7.43 -19.59
CA CYS A 207 5.38 -7.64 -18.36
C CYS A 207 6.15 -8.98 -18.36
N THR A 208 5.91 -9.85 -19.32
CA THR A 208 6.57 -11.15 -19.47
C THR A 208 7.94 -11.10 -20.16
N GLN A 209 8.37 -9.93 -20.68
CA GLN A 209 9.67 -9.78 -21.34
C GLN A 209 10.77 -9.17 -20.46
N ARG A 210 10.53 -8.84 -19.23
CA ARG A 210 11.60 -8.49 -18.28
C ARG A 210 11.68 -9.55 -17.19
N SER A 211 12.65 -10.48 -17.37
CA SER A 211 13.20 -11.42 -16.39
C SER A 211 12.16 -12.04 -15.43
N GLY A 212 11.81 -13.30 -15.67
CA GLY A 212 10.93 -14.12 -14.81
C GLY A 212 11.49 -14.39 -13.41
N SER A 213 11.74 -13.35 -12.64
CA SER A 213 12.23 -13.42 -11.27
C SER A 213 11.29 -12.67 -10.35
N TRP A 214 10.74 -13.39 -9.37
CA TRP A 214 9.94 -12.81 -8.29
C TRP A 214 10.83 -12.54 -7.07
N PRO A 215 10.72 -11.37 -6.41
CA PRO A 215 11.33 -11.16 -5.11
C PRO A 215 10.48 -11.88 -4.05
N ILE A 216 10.90 -13.06 -3.63
CA ILE A 216 10.31 -13.73 -2.47
C ILE A 216 11.19 -13.39 -1.28
N ASN A 217 10.64 -12.63 -0.34
CA ASN A 217 11.28 -12.36 0.95
C ASN A 217 11.11 -13.60 1.84
N VAL A 218 12.01 -14.59 1.68
CA VAL A 218 12.06 -15.77 2.54
C VAL A 218 12.96 -15.45 3.73
N ARG A 219 12.38 -15.02 4.83
CA ARG A 219 13.04 -15.15 6.13
C ARG A 219 12.96 -16.62 6.54
N SER A 220 13.95 -17.42 6.11
CA SER A 220 14.18 -18.74 6.66
C SER A 220 14.68 -18.61 8.10
N ARG A 221 13.80 -18.74 9.07
CA ARG A 221 14.17 -19.15 10.42
C ARG A 221 14.11 -20.68 10.45
N CYS A 222 15.23 -21.32 10.19
CA CYS A 222 15.48 -22.69 10.61
C CYS A 222 15.68 -22.70 12.12
N ALA A 223 14.61 -22.83 12.86
CA ALA A 223 14.68 -23.07 14.29
C ALA A 223 13.40 -23.75 14.75
N TRP A 224 13.30 -25.06 14.46
CA TRP A 224 12.28 -25.93 15.11
C TRP A 224 12.42 -27.38 14.60
N MET A 225 13.58 -28.01 14.72
CA MET A 225 13.66 -29.44 14.42
C MET A 225 14.56 -30.23 15.39
N ASP A 226 15.03 -29.60 16.48
CA ASP A 226 15.86 -30.30 17.47
C ASP A 226 15.08 -30.83 18.68
N SER A 227 13.75 -30.91 18.63
CA SER A 227 12.91 -31.27 19.78
C SER A 227 11.90 -32.39 19.52
N ILE A 228 12.24 -33.39 18.68
CA ILE A 228 11.44 -34.62 18.63
C ILE A 228 12.31 -35.74 19.18
N PRO A 229 12.03 -36.31 20.38
CA PRO A 229 12.70 -37.49 20.86
C PRO A 229 12.38 -38.66 19.94
N SER A 230 13.40 -39.40 19.59
CA SER A 230 13.29 -40.67 18.85
C SER A 230 12.51 -41.69 19.67
N PRO A 231 11.70 -42.54 19.01
CA PRO A 231 11.06 -43.69 19.67
C PRO A 231 12.07 -44.76 20.06
#